data_f6a5a5d84eaa4927ae2d7b15ee7bf7f8
#
_entry.id   f6a5a5d84eaa4927ae2d7b15ee7bf7f8
#
_cell.length_a   1.000
_cell.length_b   1.000
_cell.length_c   1.000
_cell.angle_alpha   90.00
_cell.angle_beta   90.00
_cell.angle_gamma   90.00
#
_symmetry.space_group_name_H-M   'P 1'
#
loop_
_entity.id
_entity.type
_entity.pdbx_description
1 polymer ?
#
loop_
_entity_poly.entity_id
_entity_poly.type
_entity_poly.pdbx_seq_one_letter_code
_entity_poly.pdbx_strand_id
1 'polypeptide(L)'
;MPTRTLKKEKVVKAPKKVAVTKANPTSPKKTGLRGARKEEPISRLRIRIRAYEYKILDLSVKQIIDTALRYDAKVVGPIPLPTEIKKYTVNRSPFIYKNAREQFEMRVHKRVIDVINPSPKVMEALTNLSLP
;
A
#
# COMPACT_ATOMS: atom_id res chain seq x y z
N MET A 1 42.62 -36.90 24.68
CA MET A 1 42.65 -35.44 24.80
C MET A 1 43.04 -34.86 23.44
N PRO A 2 42.10 -34.37 22.61
CA PRO A 2 42.44 -33.70 21.35
C PRO A 2 42.56 -32.19 21.58
N THR A 3 43.67 -31.63 21.14
CA THR A 3 44.07 -30.24 21.21
C THR A 3 43.26 -29.38 20.24
N ARG A 4 42.67 -28.35 20.78
CA ARG A 4 41.82 -27.37 20.06
C ARG A 4 42.64 -26.30 19.41
N THR A 5 42.78 -26.33 18.08
CA THR A 5 43.49 -25.33 17.29
C THR A 5 42.65 -24.05 17.17
N LEU A 6 43.16 -22.93 17.68
CA LEU A 6 42.57 -21.60 17.56
C LEU A 6 42.81 -21.04 16.15
N LYS A 7 41.73 -20.76 15.44
CA LYS A 7 41.72 -20.13 14.11
C LYS A 7 41.87 -18.61 14.28
N LYS A 8 42.97 -18.05 13.73
CA LYS A 8 43.29 -16.60 13.73
C LYS A 8 42.22 -15.81 12.96
N GLU A 9 41.64 -14.81 13.64
CA GLU A 9 40.78 -13.81 13.02
C GLU A 9 41.58 -12.85 12.14
N LYS A 10 41.11 -12.66 10.90
CA LYS A 10 41.65 -11.66 9.98
C LYS A 10 41.10 -10.28 10.34
N VAL A 11 41.97 -9.37 10.72
CA VAL A 11 41.73 -7.95 10.91
C VAL A 11 41.34 -7.32 9.57
N VAL A 12 40.12 -6.79 9.47
CA VAL A 12 39.62 -6.04 8.32
C VAL A 12 40.11 -4.60 8.44
N LYS A 13 40.97 -4.16 7.49
CA LYS A 13 41.49 -2.79 7.37
C LYS A 13 40.36 -1.81 7.00
N ALA A 14 40.30 -0.68 7.72
CA ALA A 14 39.39 0.44 7.46
C ALA A 14 39.64 1.11 6.08
N PRO A 15 38.60 1.61 5.37
CA PRO A 15 38.78 2.30 4.11
C PRO A 15 39.33 3.73 4.30
N LYS A 16 40.32 4.09 3.46
CA LYS A 16 40.94 5.40 3.38
C LYS A 16 39.91 6.49 2.98
N LYS A 17 39.97 7.63 3.67
CA LYS A 17 39.30 8.88 3.35
C LYS A 17 39.63 9.35 1.94
N VAL A 18 38.59 9.50 1.09
CA VAL A 18 38.72 10.13 -0.24
C VAL A 18 38.52 11.63 -0.06
N ALA A 19 39.48 12.41 -0.57
CA ALA A 19 39.48 13.86 -0.55
C ALA A 19 38.39 14.44 -1.43
N VAL A 20 37.56 15.34 -0.85
CA VAL A 20 36.53 16.10 -1.58
C VAL A 20 37.21 17.25 -2.30
N THR A 21 37.33 17.17 -3.61
CA THR A 21 37.66 18.28 -4.49
C THR A 21 36.41 19.11 -4.75
N LYS A 22 36.46 20.39 -4.34
CA LYS A 22 35.42 21.40 -4.63
C LYS A 22 35.42 21.69 -6.14
N ALA A 23 34.40 21.27 -6.86
CA ALA A 23 34.12 21.72 -8.22
C ALA A 23 33.04 22.82 -8.18
N ASN A 24 33.34 23.97 -8.79
CA ASN A 24 32.43 25.11 -8.95
C ASN A 24 31.20 24.74 -9.76
N PRO A 25 30.04 25.29 -9.43
CA PRO A 25 28.83 25.08 -10.25
C PRO A 25 28.86 26.01 -11.48
N THR A 26 29.20 25.43 -12.62
CA THR A 26 28.98 26.08 -13.92
C THR A 26 27.48 25.97 -14.23
N SER A 27 26.81 27.11 -14.36
CA SER A 27 25.38 27.23 -14.72
C SER A 27 25.09 26.52 -16.05
N PRO A 28 24.08 25.65 -16.14
CA PRO A 28 23.68 25.08 -17.42
C PRO A 28 22.88 26.10 -18.22
N LYS A 29 23.37 26.39 -19.41
CA LYS A 29 22.69 27.16 -20.48
C LYS A 29 21.30 26.56 -20.74
N LYS A 30 20.29 27.43 -20.71
CA LYS A 30 18.93 27.15 -21.16
C LYS A 30 18.95 26.77 -22.64
N THR A 31 18.85 25.50 -22.96
CA THR A 31 18.58 25.00 -24.29
C THR A 31 17.14 24.57 -24.41
N GLY A 32 16.42 25.28 -25.28
CA GLY A 32 15.42 24.74 -26.18
C GLY A 32 14.15 24.15 -25.61
N LEU A 33 13.07 24.90 -25.82
CA LEU A 33 11.68 24.47 -25.95
C LEU A 33 11.51 22.98 -26.30
N ARG A 34 11.26 22.15 -25.30
CA ARG A 34 10.47 20.94 -25.51
C ARG A 34 9.03 21.33 -25.31
N GLY A 35 8.25 21.28 -26.39
CA GLY A 35 6.83 21.52 -26.38
C GLY A 35 6.21 20.77 -25.22
N ALA A 36 5.60 21.47 -24.28
CA ALA A 36 4.75 20.92 -23.25
C ALA A 36 3.62 20.21 -24.00
N ARG A 37 3.70 18.87 -24.12
CA ARG A 37 2.52 18.06 -24.39
C ARG A 37 1.55 18.46 -23.29
N LYS A 38 0.46 19.13 -23.65
CA LYS A 38 -0.70 19.27 -22.76
C LYS A 38 -1.10 17.85 -22.39
N GLU A 39 -0.69 17.39 -21.20
CA GLU A 39 -1.21 16.16 -20.62
C GLU A 39 -2.69 16.43 -20.40
N GLU A 40 -3.52 15.81 -21.21
CA GLU A 40 -4.96 15.84 -21.00
C GLU A 40 -5.24 15.34 -19.59
N PRO A 41 -6.14 15.97 -18.83
CA PRO A 41 -6.43 15.55 -17.48
C PRO A 41 -6.94 14.11 -17.50
N ILE A 42 -6.12 13.20 -17.03
CA ILE A 42 -6.45 11.78 -16.93
C ILE A 42 -7.57 11.65 -15.90
N SER A 43 -8.78 11.33 -16.35
CA SER A 43 -9.88 11.06 -15.45
C SER A 43 -9.58 9.77 -14.66
N ARG A 44 -9.79 9.81 -13.35
CA ARG A 44 -9.51 8.67 -12.46
C ARG A 44 -10.69 8.41 -11.54
N LEU A 45 -11.22 7.21 -11.59
CA LEU A 45 -12.21 6.73 -10.65
C LEU A 45 -11.51 5.94 -9.54
N ARG A 46 -11.58 6.44 -8.30
CA ARG A 46 -11.03 5.76 -7.14
C ARG A 46 -12.10 5.08 -6.33
N ILE A 47 -12.02 3.77 -6.22
CA ILE A 47 -12.95 2.92 -5.47
C ILE A 47 -12.26 2.50 -4.16
N ARG A 48 -12.90 2.84 -3.03
CA ARG A 48 -12.45 2.41 -1.69
C ARG A 48 -13.42 1.37 -1.16
N ILE A 49 -12.90 0.18 -0.90
CA ILE A 49 -13.68 -0.95 -0.38
C ILE A 49 -13.29 -1.17 1.08
N ARG A 50 -14.29 -1.42 1.93
CA ARG A 50 -14.11 -1.70 3.35
C ARG A 50 -14.92 -2.91 3.73
N ALA A 51 -14.33 -3.82 4.52
CA ALA A 51 -15.05 -4.97 5.08
C ALA A 51 -14.41 -5.39 6.41
N TYR A 52 -15.16 -6.12 7.22
CA TYR A 52 -14.68 -6.71 8.47
C TYR A 52 -13.86 -7.96 8.21
N GLU A 53 -14.22 -8.74 7.19
CA GLU A 53 -13.47 -9.93 6.79
C GLU A 53 -12.61 -9.68 5.56
N TYR A 54 -11.35 -10.08 5.63
CA TYR A 54 -10.42 -9.93 4.50
C TYR A 54 -10.77 -10.84 3.32
N LYS A 55 -11.33 -12.04 3.58
CA LYS A 55 -11.72 -12.99 2.51
C LYS A 55 -12.81 -12.42 1.62
N ILE A 56 -13.87 -11.89 2.21
CA ILE A 56 -14.98 -11.25 1.50
C ILE A 56 -14.47 -10.04 0.73
N LEU A 57 -13.61 -9.24 1.37
CA LEU A 57 -12.99 -8.08 0.73
C LEU A 57 -12.22 -8.46 -0.53
N ASP A 58 -11.37 -9.48 -0.46
CA ASP A 58 -10.53 -9.91 -1.57
C ASP A 58 -11.37 -10.54 -2.72
N LEU A 59 -12.47 -11.22 -2.40
CA LEU A 59 -13.44 -11.70 -3.40
C LEU A 59 -14.14 -10.54 -4.10
N SER A 60 -14.62 -9.55 -3.34
CA SER A 60 -15.24 -8.35 -3.89
C SER A 60 -14.29 -7.56 -4.80
N VAL A 61 -13.03 -7.44 -4.38
CA VAL A 61 -11.97 -6.80 -5.17
C VAL A 61 -11.77 -7.51 -6.52
N LYS A 62 -11.72 -8.84 -6.52
CA LYS A 62 -11.59 -9.63 -7.76
C LYS A 62 -12.78 -9.40 -8.69
N GLN A 63 -14.01 -9.44 -8.17
CA GLN A 63 -15.21 -9.19 -8.96
C GLN A 63 -15.21 -7.81 -9.62
N ILE A 64 -14.78 -6.76 -8.90
CA ILE A 64 -14.66 -5.41 -9.43
C ILE A 64 -13.61 -5.34 -10.56
N ILE A 65 -12.44 -5.96 -10.36
CA ILE A 65 -11.37 -5.99 -11.34
C ILE A 65 -11.83 -6.74 -12.59
N ASP A 66 -12.44 -7.91 -12.43
CA ASP A 66 -12.93 -8.73 -13.55
C ASP A 66 -14.01 -7.97 -14.35
N THR A 67 -14.91 -7.26 -13.65
CA THR A 67 -15.92 -6.43 -14.32
C THR A 67 -15.27 -5.28 -15.08
N ALA A 68 -14.31 -4.58 -14.49
CA ALA A 68 -13.62 -3.48 -15.18
C ALA A 68 -12.83 -3.95 -16.40
N LEU A 69 -12.18 -5.11 -16.32
CA LEU A 69 -11.42 -5.71 -17.43
C LEU A 69 -12.32 -6.15 -18.59
N ARG A 70 -13.55 -6.63 -18.32
CA ARG A 70 -14.54 -6.99 -19.36
C ARG A 70 -14.92 -5.81 -20.26
N TYR A 71 -14.79 -4.60 -19.76
CA TYR A 71 -15.09 -3.36 -20.49
C TYR A 71 -13.83 -2.58 -20.90
N ASP A 72 -12.68 -3.27 -21.04
CA ASP A 72 -11.39 -2.74 -21.46
C ASP A 72 -10.89 -1.53 -20.64
N ALA A 73 -11.27 -1.45 -19.37
CA ALA A 73 -10.81 -0.39 -18.50
C ALA A 73 -9.39 -0.68 -17.96
N LYS A 74 -8.55 0.34 -17.93
CA LYS A 74 -7.22 0.26 -17.34
C LYS A 74 -7.32 0.37 -15.83
N VAL A 75 -7.07 -0.74 -15.13
CA VAL A 75 -7.10 -0.83 -13.67
C VAL A 75 -5.70 -0.77 -13.11
N VAL A 76 -5.51 0.10 -12.11
CA VAL A 76 -4.32 0.11 -11.26
C VAL A 76 -4.65 -0.67 -10.01
N GLY A 77 -3.94 -1.77 -9.81
CA GLY A 77 -4.17 -2.90 -8.92
C GLY A 77 -4.69 -2.59 -7.51
N PRO A 78 -5.16 -3.62 -6.81
CA PRO A 78 -5.66 -3.46 -5.45
C PRO A 78 -4.52 -3.03 -4.52
N ILE A 79 -4.60 -1.80 -4.00
CA ILE A 79 -3.64 -1.25 -3.05
C ILE A 79 -4.13 -1.56 -1.63
N PRO A 80 -3.39 -2.33 -0.83
CA PRO A 80 -3.76 -2.55 0.56
C PRO A 80 -3.55 -1.27 1.37
N LEU A 81 -4.58 -0.86 2.12
CA LEU A 81 -4.47 0.21 3.09
C LEU A 81 -4.31 -0.38 4.50
N PRO A 82 -3.75 0.38 5.45
CA PRO A 82 -3.63 -0.04 6.83
C PRO A 82 -4.99 -0.45 7.41
N THR A 83 -5.03 -1.61 8.09
CA THR A 83 -6.22 -2.12 8.77
C THR A 83 -6.50 -1.27 10.01
N GLU A 84 -7.72 -0.78 10.12
CA GLU A 84 -8.16 -0.06 11.32
C GLU A 84 -8.57 -1.06 12.39
N ILE A 85 -7.91 -1.00 13.56
CA ILE A 85 -8.18 -1.91 14.68
C ILE A 85 -8.75 -1.08 15.82
N LYS A 86 -9.98 -1.40 16.23
CA LYS A 86 -10.63 -0.83 17.41
C LYS A 86 -10.69 -1.89 18.51
N LYS A 87 -10.12 -1.57 19.66
CA LYS A 87 -10.09 -2.47 20.82
C LYS A 87 -11.03 -1.95 21.88
N TYR A 88 -11.85 -2.84 22.43
CA TYR A 88 -12.81 -2.55 23.49
C TYR A 88 -12.54 -3.45 24.68
N THR A 89 -12.37 -2.84 25.83
CA THR A 89 -12.19 -3.55 27.10
C THR A 89 -13.43 -3.35 27.95
N VAL A 90 -14.11 -4.43 28.29
CA VAL A 90 -15.36 -4.42 29.08
C VAL A 90 -15.12 -5.17 30.37
N ASN A 91 -15.66 -4.66 31.49
CA ASN A 91 -15.63 -5.37 32.73
C ASN A 91 -16.55 -6.59 32.66
N ARG A 92 -16.05 -7.75 33.06
CA ARG A 92 -16.80 -9.01 33.04
C ARG A 92 -17.88 -9.06 34.13
N SER A 93 -17.66 -8.37 35.23
CA SER A 93 -18.57 -8.30 36.37
C SER A 93 -18.61 -6.88 36.92
N PRO A 94 -19.77 -6.40 37.41
CA PRO A 94 -19.89 -5.11 38.10
C PRO A 94 -19.23 -5.10 39.48
N PHE A 95 -18.82 -6.27 39.99
CA PHE A 95 -18.24 -6.42 41.33
C PHE A 95 -16.72 -6.23 41.29
N ILE A 96 -16.09 -6.06 42.45
CA ILE A 96 -14.73 -5.67 42.83
C ILE A 96 -13.56 -6.18 41.93
N TYR A 97 -13.76 -7.18 41.08
CA TYR A 97 -12.70 -7.81 40.30
C TYR A 97 -12.23 -6.94 39.15
N LYS A 98 -11.40 -5.95 39.43
CA LYS A 98 -10.82 -5.03 38.40
C LYS A 98 -10.06 -5.76 37.28
N ASN A 99 -9.46 -6.91 37.57
CA ASN A 99 -8.66 -7.67 36.62
C ASN A 99 -9.50 -8.59 35.73
N ALA A 100 -10.77 -8.84 36.06
CA ALA A 100 -11.68 -9.65 35.25
C ALA A 100 -12.29 -8.81 34.14
N ARG A 101 -11.56 -8.70 33.01
CA ARG A 101 -11.97 -7.93 31.84
C ARG A 101 -12.05 -8.81 30.61
N GLU A 102 -13.03 -8.55 29.75
CA GLU A 102 -13.13 -9.12 28.42
C GLU A 102 -12.63 -8.09 27.41
N GLN A 103 -11.83 -8.55 26.47
CA GLN A 103 -11.29 -7.70 25.43
C GLN A 103 -11.86 -8.12 24.09
N PHE A 104 -12.48 -7.17 23.40
CA PHE A 104 -13.01 -7.34 22.06
C PHE A 104 -12.25 -6.46 21.10
N GLU A 105 -12.09 -6.92 19.86
CA GLU A 105 -11.52 -6.11 18.80
C GLU A 105 -12.38 -6.16 17.55
N MET A 106 -12.42 -5.03 16.85
CA MET A 106 -13.03 -4.91 15.54
C MET A 106 -11.98 -4.48 14.56
N ARG A 107 -11.79 -5.27 13.49
CA ARG A 107 -10.84 -5.00 12.42
C ARG A 107 -11.58 -4.59 11.17
N VAL A 108 -11.23 -3.44 10.59
CA VAL A 108 -11.75 -2.98 9.31
C VAL A 108 -10.63 -3.02 8.28
N HIS A 109 -10.73 -3.95 7.35
CA HIS A 109 -9.81 -4.07 6.24
C HIS A 109 -10.21 -3.11 5.13
N LYS A 110 -9.22 -2.52 4.46
CA LYS A 110 -9.45 -1.51 3.43
C LYS A 110 -8.62 -1.82 2.20
N ARG A 111 -9.21 -1.63 1.01
CA ARG A 111 -8.51 -1.72 -0.28
C ARG A 111 -8.90 -0.52 -1.15
N VAL A 112 -7.97 -0.11 -2.00
CA VAL A 112 -8.21 0.93 -3.01
C VAL A 112 -7.90 0.37 -4.39
N ILE A 113 -8.78 0.67 -5.33
CA ILE A 113 -8.62 0.35 -6.75
C ILE A 113 -8.79 1.64 -7.51
N ASP A 114 -7.87 1.94 -8.41
CA ASP A 114 -7.97 3.09 -9.30
C ASP A 114 -8.26 2.62 -10.73
N VAL A 115 -9.33 3.11 -11.32
CA VAL A 115 -9.67 2.89 -12.73
C VAL A 115 -9.32 4.16 -13.50
N ILE A 116 -8.47 4.03 -14.51
CA ILE A 116 -8.01 5.16 -15.33
C ILE A 116 -8.91 5.27 -16.56
N ASN A 117 -9.38 6.49 -16.85
CA ASN A 117 -10.24 6.82 -17.99
C ASN A 117 -11.46 5.88 -18.09
N PRO A 118 -12.32 5.81 -17.04
CA PRO A 118 -13.48 4.93 -17.08
C PRO A 118 -14.45 5.37 -18.18
N SER A 119 -14.85 4.42 -19.05
CA SER A 119 -15.93 4.67 -19.99
C SER A 119 -17.30 4.69 -19.27
N PRO A 120 -18.33 5.33 -19.83
CA PRO A 120 -19.64 5.34 -19.20
C PRO A 120 -20.22 3.93 -18.98
N LYS A 121 -19.93 2.99 -19.88
CA LYS A 121 -20.30 1.58 -19.74
C LYS A 121 -19.68 0.90 -18.51
N VAL A 122 -18.43 1.23 -18.21
CA VAL A 122 -17.75 0.73 -16.97
C VAL A 122 -18.44 1.27 -15.74
N MET A 123 -18.82 2.55 -15.75
CA MET A 123 -19.51 3.18 -14.62
C MET A 123 -20.86 2.53 -14.34
N GLU A 124 -21.66 2.27 -15.37
CA GLU A 124 -22.94 1.57 -15.27
C GLU A 124 -22.76 0.13 -14.76
N ALA A 125 -21.80 -0.60 -15.32
CA ALA A 125 -21.53 -1.98 -14.91
C ALA A 125 -21.06 -2.08 -13.45
N LEU A 126 -20.23 -1.14 -12.98
CA LEU A 126 -19.76 -1.10 -11.60
C LEU A 126 -20.89 -0.66 -10.62
N THR A 127 -21.81 0.20 -11.06
CA THR A 127 -22.96 0.61 -10.25
C THR A 127 -23.95 -0.53 -10.05
N ASN A 128 -24.14 -1.37 -11.09
CA ASN A 128 -25.07 -2.50 -11.06
C ASN A 128 -24.46 -3.77 -10.43
N LEU A 129 -23.18 -3.71 -9.99
CA LEU A 129 -22.51 -4.84 -9.37
C LEU A 129 -23.02 -5.06 -7.95
N SER A 130 -23.61 -6.23 -7.69
CA SER A 130 -23.92 -6.65 -6.31
C SER A 130 -22.71 -7.32 -5.69
N LEU A 131 -22.28 -6.81 -4.55
CA LEU A 131 -21.17 -7.35 -3.77
C LEU A 131 -21.73 -8.10 -2.55
N PRO A 132 -21.02 -9.15 -2.08
CA PRO A 132 -21.41 -9.90 -0.89
C PRO A 132 -21.29 -9.09 0.40
#